data_f34f41b286756d2e817a2148ddf3f069
#
_entry.id   f34f41b286756d2e817a2148ddf3f069
#
_cell.length_a   1.000
_cell.length_b   1.000
_cell.length_c   1.000
_cell.angle_alpha   90.00
_cell.angle_beta   90.00
_cell.angle_gamma   90.00
#
_symmetry.space_group_name_H-M   'P 1'
#
loop_
_entity.id
_entity.type
_entity.pdbx_description
1 polymer ?
#
loop_
_entity_poly.entity_id
_entity_poly.type
_entity_poly.pdbx_seq_one_letter_code
_entity_poly.pdbx_strand_id
1 'polypeptide(L)'
;MSKLFPDKGFPFQSWREQDKQTTLIYIQWGVIALSVLMIIFLWIGWYRAPSHMVVYLPPDTSQAALTKPNTIPKPYVYAFGFQIWQEINYWPSNGVKDYQENIKKFSSYLTPRFNQLLIEDYKAKQLAGELNRTRSIQGIDGSGFDIKDIKKLSANVWEIDVDARLTETSDGVVTKDIEIEYPLKVVRMQISLSHNPFGLALDGFVSTPKRIKTLI
;
A
#
# COMPACT_ATOMS: atom_id res chain seq x y z
N MET A 1 -43.87 18.38 87.62
CA MET A 1 -43.54 19.73 87.15
C MET A 1 -42.27 19.55 86.26
N SER A 2 -42.35 19.66 85.09
CA SER A 2 -42.64 20.38 83.95
C SER A 2 -41.58 20.00 82.87
N LYS A 3 -41.93 19.20 81.89
CA LYS A 3 -41.17 19.09 80.63
C LYS A 3 -41.74 20.16 79.71
N LEU A 4 -41.05 21.30 79.60
CA LEU A 4 -41.55 22.42 78.81
C LEU A 4 -40.61 22.90 77.72
N PHE A 5 -39.82 22.04 77.16
CA PHE A 5 -39.16 22.38 75.90
C PHE A 5 -39.12 21.14 75.02
N PRO A 6 -39.77 21.14 73.84
CA PRO A 6 -39.52 20.16 72.87
C PRO A 6 -38.10 20.37 72.30
N ASP A 7 -37.34 19.34 72.31
CA ASP A 7 -35.98 19.24 71.67
C ASP A 7 -36.12 19.42 70.18
N LYS A 8 -36.34 20.66 69.71
CA LYS A 8 -36.24 21.06 68.35
C LYS A 8 -34.77 21.37 68.09
N GLY A 9 -34.07 20.37 67.52
CA GLY A 9 -32.72 20.62 67.06
C GLY A 9 -32.68 21.87 66.19
N PHE A 10 -31.67 22.71 66.46
CA PHE A 10 -31.52 24.04 65.85
C PHE A 10 -31.61 23.93 64.31
N PRO A 11 -32.42 24.77 63.68
CA PRO A 11 -32.61 24.74 62.22
C PRO A 11 -31.32 24.93 61.36
N PHE A 12 -30.31 25.52 62.03
CA PHE A 12 -28.99 25.75 61.43
C PHE A 12 -28.20 24.47 61.15
N GLN A 13 -28.50 23.34 61.78
CA GLN A 13 -27.79 22.07 61.56
C GLN A 13 -28.30 21.37 60.31
N SER A 14 -29.59 21.46 59.99
CA SER A 14 -30.18 20.93 58.75
C SER A 14 -29.78 21.75 57.54
N TRP A 15 -29.60 23.03 57.65
CA TRP A 15 -29.11 23.91 56.60
C TRP A 15 -27.65 23.61 56.23
N ARG A 16 -26.80 23.34 57.21
CA ARG A 16 -25.40 22.94 56.96
C ARG A 16 -25.30 21.60 56.21
N GLU A 17 -26.18 20.68 56.52
CA GLU A 17 -26.23 19.38 55.84
C GLU A 17 -26.70 19.51 54.37
N GLN A 18 -27.72 20.32 54.13
CA GLN A 18 -28.24 20.61 52.79
C GLN A 18 -27.23 21.37 51.95
N ASP A 19 -26.54 22.36 52.53
CA ASP A 19 -25.48 23.09 51.81
C ASP A 19 -24.30 22.19 51.42
N LYS A 20 -23.91 21.26 52.29
CA LYS A 20 -22.87 20.26 51.97
C LYS A 20 -23.30 19.33 50.83
N GLN A 21 -24.54 18.84 50.86
CA GLN A 21 -25.06 17.98 49.79
C GLN A 21 -25.13 18.71 48.46
N THR A 22 -25.61 19.94 48.45
CA THR A 22 -25.66 20.81 47.29
C THR A 22 -24.27 21.07 46.71
N THR A 23 -23.31 21.37 47.58
CA THR A 23 -21.90 21.58 47.18
C THR A 23 -21.30 20.30 46.57
N LEU A 24 -21.55 19.13 47.16
CA LEU A 24 -21.09 17.84 46.59
C LEU A 24 -21.69 17.56 45.21
N ILE A 25 -22.99 17.87 45.02
CA ILE A 25 -23.66 17.73 43.71
C ILE A 25 -22.99 18.63 42.65
N TYR A 26 -22.69 19.88 42.96
CA TYR A 26 -22.00 20.79 42.05
C TYR A 26 -20.58 20.31 41.71
N ILE A 27 -19.85 19.78 42.69
CA ILE A 27 -18.52 19.19 42.49
C ILE A 27 -18.64 17.97 41.55
N GLN A 28 -19.62 17.08 41.77
CA GLN A 28 -19.86 15.93 40.90
C GLN A 28 -20.19 16.35 39.45
N TRP A 29 -21.05 17.34 39.27
CA TRP A 29 -21.34 17.88 37.94
C TRP A 29 -20.10 18.49 37.26
N GLY A 30 -19.25 19.17 38.04
CA GLY A 30 -17.98 19.71 37.58
C GLY A 30 -17.03 18.60 37.09
N VAL A 31 -16.91 17.50 37.84
CA VAL A 31 -16.10 16.34 37.46
C VAL A 31 -16.65 15.64 36.19
N ILE A 32 -17.97 15.49 36.13
CA ILE A 32 -18.61 14.90 34.92
C ILE A 32 -18.36 15.78 33.69
N ALA A 33 -18.54 17.09 33.79
CA ALA A 33 -18.31 18.00 32.69
C ALA A 33 -16.85 17.98 32.23
N LEU A 34 -15.89 17.94 33.18
CA LEU A 34 -14.46 17.82 32.87
C LEU A 34 -14.14 16.49 32.17
N SER A 35 -14.73 15.39 32.63
CA SER A 35 -14.55 14.06 32.03
C SER A 35 -15.08 14.02 30.61
N VAL A 36 -16.25 14.61 30.35
CA VAL A 36 -16.83 14.69 28.99
C VAL A 36 -15.92 15.52 28.06
N LEU A 37 -15.41 16.65 28.53
CA LEU A 37 -14.45 17.45 27.77
C LEU A 37 -13.18 16.65 27.45
N MET A 38 -12.63 15.90 28.40
CA MET A 38 -11.46 15.07 28.19
C MET A 38 -11.70 13.99 27.15
N ILE A 39 -12.86 13.34 27.18
CA ILE A 39 -13.27 12.34 26.16
C ILE A 39 -13.36 12.97 24.77
N ILE A 40 -13.93 14.16 24.64
CA ILE A 40 -14.02 14.88 23.37
C ILE A 40 -12.61 15.22 22.84
N PHE A 41 -11.70 15.70 23.69
CA PHE A 41 -10.33 15.99 23.30
C PHE A 41 -9.57 14.72 22.88
N LEU A 42 -9.74 13.61 23.59
CA LEU A 42 -9.15 12.32 23.22
C LEU A 42 -9.69 11.83 21.88
N TRP A 43 -10.98 11.96 21.65
CA TRP A 43 -11.59 11.57 20.37
C TRP A 43 -11.05 12.41 19.21
N ILE A 44 -10.99 13.73 19.36
CA ILE A 44 -10.41 14.62 18.35
C ILE A 44 -8.95 14.27 18.11
N GLY A 45 -8.18 14.01 19.18
CA GLY A 45 -6.79 13.57 19.11
C GLY A 45 -6.66 12.23 18.34
N TRP A 46 -7.49 11.25 18.66
CA TRP A 46 -7.52 9.95 17.99
C TRP A 46 -7.89 10.06 16.51
N TYR A 47 -8.90 10.86 16.19
CA TYR A 47 -9.35 11.08 14.81
C TYR A 47 -8.29 11.79 13.96
N ARG A 48 -7.49 12.66 14.54
CA ARG A 48 -6.41 13.40 13.86
C ARG A 48 -5.05 12.70 13.90
N ALA A 49 -4.82 11.79 14.83
CA ALA A 49 -3.55 11.11 15.02
C ALA A 49 -3.03 10.43 13.74
N PRO A 50 -3.83 9.70 12.95
CA PRO A 50 -3.35 9.07 11.71
C PRO A 50 -2.86 10.06 10.66
N SER A 51 -3.40 11.28 10.63
CA SER A 51 -3.02 12.29 9.62
C SER A 51 -1.68 12.97 9.90
N HIS A 52 -1.14 12.81 11.10
CA HIS A 52 0.14 13.40 11.51
C HIS A 52 1.24 12.37 11.74
N MET A 53 0.92 11.07 11.69
CA MET A 53 1.95 10.05 11.76
C MET A 53 2.73 10.00 10.46
N VAL A 54 4.02 10.26 10.53
CA VAL A 54 4.97 10.10 9.44
C VAL A 54 5.66 8.76 9.62
N VAL A 55 5.41 7.83 8.70
CA VAL A 55 6.08 6.53 8.70
C VAL A 55 7.36 6.65 7.90
N TYR A 56 8.48 6.36 8.54
CA TYR A 56 9.78 6.28 7.88
C TYR A 56 9.86 4.92 7.17
N LEU A 57 9.69 4.90 5.87
CA LEU A 57 9.99 3.73 5.06
C LEU A 57 11.48 3.76 4.74
N PRO A 58 12.25 2.71 5.08
CA PRO A 58 13.66 2.67 4.68
C PRO A 58 13.71 2.73 3.16
N PRO A 59 14.41 3.69 2.59
CA PRO A 59 14.47 3.85 1.15
C PRO A 59 15.49 2.89 0.57
N ASP A 60 15.34 2.58 -0.69
CA ASP A 60 16.51 2.48 -1.53
C ASP A 60 17.37 3.74 -1.30
N THR A 61 18.61 3.56 -1.01
CA THR A 61 19.55 4.38 -0.26
C THR A 61 19.76 5.84 -0.67
N SER A 62 18.96 6.44 -1.51
CA SER A 62 19.20 7.79 -2.01
C SER A 62 18.23 8.90 -1.57
N GLN A 63 17.04 8.60 -1.09
CA GLN A 63 16.12 9.64 -0.58
C GLN A 63 15.19 9.13 0.51
N ALA A 64 15.39 9.59 1.75
CA ALA A 64 14.45 9.40 2.85
C ALA A 64 13.14 10.16 2.56
N ALA A 65 12.10 9.44 2.17
CA ALA A 65 10.79 10.02 1.96
C ALA A 65 9.95 9.94 3.24
N LEU A 66 9.63 11.09 3.82
CA LEU A 66 8.63 11.21 4.88
C LEU A 66 7.24 11.05 4.25
N THR A 67 6.58 9.94 4.54
CA THR A 67 5.27 9.62 3.93
C THR A 67 4.15 9.72 4.95
N LYS A 68 3.05 10.34 4.56
CA LYS A 68 1.83 10.37 5.38
C LYS A 68 1.29 8.95 5.57
N PRO A 69 0.70 8.62 6.74
CA PRO A 69 0.06 7.34 6.96
C PRO A 69 -0.93 7.04 5.82
N ASN A 70 -0.94 5.78 5.39
CA ASN A 70 -1.83 5.30 4.33
C ASN A 70 -1.55 5.82 2.90
N THR A 71 -0.41 6.52 2.67
CA THR A 71 0.03 6.96 1.35
C THR A 71 1.22 6.11 0.90
N ILE A 72 1.11 5.47 -0.26
CA ILE A 72 2.21 4.69 -0.83
C ILE A 72 3.05 5.64 -1.69
N PRO A 73 4.38 5.75 -1.44
CA PRO A 73 5.26 6.61 -2.23
C PRO A 73 5.30 6.16 -3.69
N LYS A 74 5.31 7.12 -4.62
CA LYS A 74 5.41 6.83 -6.05
C LYS A 74 6.64 5.97 -6.40
N PRO A 75 7.86 6.27 -5.92
CA PRO A 75 9.04 5.45 -6.21
C PRO A 75 8.88 3.98 -5.79
N TYR A 76 8.17 3.74 -4.68
CA TYR A 76 7.90 2.40 -4.19
C TYR A 76 6.96 1.62 -5.12
N VAL A 77 5.94 2.29 -5.68
CA VAL A 77 5.02 1.69 -6.66
C VAL A 77 5.76 1.31 -7.93
N TYR A 78 6.65 2.19 -8.41
CA TYR A 78 7.47 1.94 -9.61
C TYR A 78 8.44 0.77 -9.40
N ALA A 79 9.22 0.82 -8.31
CA ALA A 79 10.18 -0.25 -7.99
C ALA A 79 9.49 -1.61 -7.86
N PHE A 80 8.34 -1.67 -7.18
CA PHE A 80 7.53 -2.88 -7.08
C PHE A 80 7.11 -3.40 -8.47
N GLY A 81 6.48 -2.54 -9.28
CA GLY A 81 5.96 -2.96 -10.58
C GLY A 81 7.05 -3.40 -11.54
N PHE A 82 8.16 -2.65 -11.61
CA PHE A 82 9.29 -3.00 -12.44
C PHE A 82 9.95 -4.30 -11.99
N GLN A 83 10.22 -4.46 -10.69
CA GLN A 83 10.83 -5.68 -10.15
C GLN A 83 9.99 -6.92 -10.44
N ILE A 84 8.68 -6.89 -10.14
CA ILE A 84 7.83 -8.05 -10.37
C ILE A 84 7.71 -8.37 -11.86
N TRP A 85 7.61 -7.34 -12.72
CA TRP A 85 7.56 -7.55 -14.17
C TRP A 85 8.86 -8.13 -14.72
N GLN A 86 10.01 -7.65 -14.24
CA GLN A 86 11.32 -8.17 -14.59
C GLN A 86 11.46 -9.63 -14.19
N GLU A 87 11.11 -10.00 -12.97
CA GLU A 87 11.19 -11.37 -12.46
C GLU A 87 10.29 -12.34 -13.23
N ILE A 88 9.07 -11.94 -13.58
CA ILE A 88 8.16 -12.77 -14.40
C ILE A 88 8.74 -13.05 -15.77
N ASN A 89 9.45 -12.07 -16.34
CA ASN A 89 10.05 -12.16 -17.67
C ASN A 89 11.53 -12.59 -17.66
N TYR A 90 12.07 -13.00 -16.53
CA TYR A 90 13.41 -13.55 -16.44
C TYR A 90 13.38 -15.08 -16.66
N TRP A 91 13.83 -15.51 -17.83
CA TRP A 91 13.89 -16.90 -18.24
C TRP A 91 15.34 -17.29 -18.53
N PRO A 92 16.10 -17.67 -17.51
CA PRO A 92 17.54 -17.95 -17.68
C PRO A 92 17.83 -19.24 -18.43
N SER A 93 16.92 -20.21 -18.39
CA SER A 93 17.12 -21.51 -19.04
C SER A 93 16.26 -21.67 -20.27
N ASN A 94 14.93 -21.58 -20.08
CA ASN A 94 13.96 -21.85 -21.13
C ASN A 94 12.58 -21.33 -20.66
N GLY A 95 11.91 -20.57 -21.52
CA GLY A 95 10.58 -20.01 -21.19
C GLY A 95 9.51 -21.06 -20.93
N VAL A 96 9.63 -22.28 -21.48
CA VAL A 96 8.66 -23.36 -21.20
C VAL A 96 8.60 -23.68 -19.70
N LYS A 97 9.75 -23.71 -19.04
CA LYS A 97 9.85 -23.98 -17.61
C LYS A 97 9.78 -22.68 -16.81
N ASP A 98 10.68 -21.74 -17.14
CA ASP A 98 10.94 -20.58 -16.31
C ASP A 98 9.72 -19.64 -16.21
N TYR A 99 9.01 -19.41 -17.34
CA TYR A 99 7.85 -18.53 -17.36
C TYR A 99 6.71 -19.08 -16.51
N GLN A 100 6.43 -20.39 -16.61
CA GLN A 100 5.39 -21.03 -15.82
C GLN A 100 5.73 -21.01 -14.31
N GLU A 101 6.97 -21.32 -13.95
CA GLU A 101 7.44 -21.26 -12.55
C GLU A 101 7.37 -19.84 -11.99
N ASN A 102 7.77 -18.83 -12.78
CA ASN A 102 7.71 -17.43 -12.37
C ASN A 102 6.28 -16.95 -12.14
N ILE A 103 5.33 -17.25 -13.05
CA ILE A 103 3.91 -16.91 -12.86
C ILE A 103 3.41 -17.50 -11.54
N LYS A 104 3.75 -18.75 -11.22
CA LYS A 104 3.35 -19.41 -9.99
C LYS A 104 4.03 -18.80 -8.76
N LYS A 105 5.33 -18.55 -8.83
CA LYS A 105 6.15 -17.98 -7.75
C LYS A 105 5.67 -16.59 -7.36
N PHE A 106 5.34 -15.77 -8.34
CA PHE A 106 4.93 -14.37 -8.13
C PHE A 106 3.41 -14.17 -8.11
N SER A 107 2.62 -15.25 -8.03
CA SER A 107 1.14 -15.19 -8.06
C SER A 107 0.53 -14.31 -6.96
N SER A 108 1.16 -14.21 -5.77
CA SER A 108 0.72 -13.34 -4.68
C SER A 108 0.90 -11.83 -4.96
N TYR A 109 1.69 -11.49 -5.97
CA TYR A 109 1.93 -10.12 -6.43
C TYR A 109 1.14 -9.76 -7.69
N LEU A 110 0.24 -10.65 -8.12
CA LEU A 110 -0.62 -10.47 -9.27
C LEU A 110 -2.08 -10.45 -8.84
N THR A 111 -2.92 -9.66 -9.52
CA THR A 111 -4.36 -9.84 -9.37
C THR A 111 -4.79 -11.18 -9.98
N PRO A 112 -5.87 -11.81 -9.48
CA PRO A 112 -6.36 -13.08 -10.05
C PRO A 112 -6.62 -12.98 -11.54
N ARG A 113 -7.13 -11.83 -12.00
CA ARG A 113 -7.37 -11.56 -13.41
C ARG A 113 -6.08 -11.54 -14.23
N PHE A 114 -5.05 -10.82 -13.76
CA PHE A 114 -3.79 -10.72 -14.50
C PHE A 114 -3.01 -12.02 -14.45
N ASN A 115 -3.04 -12.74 -13.32
CA ASN A 115 -2.47 -14.08 -13.24
C ASN A 115 -3.06 -15.03 -14.30
N GLN A 116 -4.38 -15.01 -14.46
CA GLN A 116 -5.05 -15.82 -15.49
C GLN A 116 -4.64 -15.41 -16.91
N LEU A 117 -4.54 -14.11 -17.19
CA LEU A 117 -4.08 -13.61 -18.49
C LEU A 117 -2.64 -14.05 -18.80
N LEU A 118 -1.75 -14.09 -17.81
CA LEU A 118 -0.38 -14.58 -18.00
C LEU A 118 -0.34 -16.09 -18.26
N ILE A 119 -1.22 -16.86 -17.63
CA ILE A 119 -1.36 -18.30 -17.90
C ILE A 119 -1.85 -18.54 -19.34
N GLU A 120 -2.78 -17.73 -19.82
CA GLU A 120 -3.29 -17.78 -21.18
C GLU A 120 -2.20 -17.37 -22.19
N ASP A 121 -1.44 -16.31 -21.90
CA ASP A 121 -0.29 -15.88 -22.71
C ASP A 121 0.79 -16.97 -22.77
N TYR A 122 1.10 -17.63 -21.64
CA TYR A 122 2.00 -18.77 -21.60
C TYR A 122 1.54 -19.87 -22.56
N LYS A 123 0.26 -20.28 -22.50
CA LYS A 123 -0.28 -21.32 -23.38
C LYS A 123 -0.22 -20.93 -24.86
N ALA A 124 -0.56 -19.68 -25.17
CA ALA A 124 -0.50 -19.17 -26.55
C ALA A 124 0.93 -19.19 -27.07
N LYS A 125 1.91 -18.73 -26.32
CA LYS A 125 3.33 -18.72 -26.66
C LYS A 125 3.89 -20.16 -26.79
N GLN A 126 3.43 -21.06 -25.93
CA GLN A 126 3.82 -22.48 -25.99
C GLN A 126 3.35 -23.12 -27.30
N LEU A 127 2.11 -22.89 -27.71
CA LEU A 127 1.56 -23.39 -28.99
C LEU A 127 2.27 -22.77 -30.18
N ALA A 128 2.69 -21.51 -30.11
CA ALA A 128 3.45 -20.82 -31.15
C ALA A 128 4.94 -21.20 -31.19
N GLY A 129 5.44 -22.02 -30.23
CA GLY A 129 6.85 -22.38 -30.15
C GLY A 129 7.77 -21.23 -29.70
N GLU A 130 7.20 -20.17 -29.11
CA GLU A 130 7.95 -18.96 -28.74
C GLU A 130 8.67 -19.06 -27.39
N LEU A 131 8.49 -20.15 -26.65
CA LEU A 131 9.08 -20.32 -25.33
C LEU A 131 10.46 -21.01 -25.35
N ASN A 132 10.90 -21.59 -26.45
CA ASN A 132 12.22 -22.25 -26.59
C ASN A 132 13.34 -21.23 -26.71
N ARG A 133 13.44 -20.36 -25.72
CA ARG A 133 14.42 -19.26 -25.64
C ARG A 133 14.64 -18.79 -24.22
N THR A 134 15.77 -18.17 -24.00
CA THR A 134 16.00 -17.37 -22.79
C THR A 134 15.45 -15.97 -23.01
N ARG A 135 15.07 -15.30 -21.93
CA ARG A 135 14.60 -13.92 -21.95
C ARG A 135 15.09 -13.16 -20.73
N SER A 136 15.42 -11.91 -20.91
CA SER A 136 15.64 -10.96 -19.83
C SER A 136 15.02 -9.61 -20.15
N ILE A 137 14.58 -8.92 -19.10
CA ILE A 137 14.16 -7.51 -19.14
C ILE A 137 15.08 -6.75 -18.22
N GLN A 138 15.67 -5.67 -18.70
CA GLN A 138 16.55 -4.80 -17.94
C GLN A 138 16.13 -3.34 -18.15
N GLY A 139 16.42 -2.47 -17.17
CA GLY A 139 16.26 -1.03 -17.37
C GLY A 139 17.17 -0.55 -18.50
N ILE A 140 16.78 0.49 -19.21
CA ILE A 140 17.59 1.12 -20.25
C ILE A 140 18.65 1.99 -19.56
N ASP A 141 19.91 1.82 -19.96
CA ASP A 141 21.00 2.62 -19.43
C ASP A 141 20.78 4.11 -19.69
N GLY A 142 20.86 4.92 -18.63
CA GLY A 142 20.60 6.35 -18.69
C GLY A 142 19.13 6.77 -18.67
N SER A 143 18.19 5.85 -18.79
CA SER A 143 16.75 6.07 -18.56
C SER A 143 16.44 5.68 -17.12
N GLY A 144 16.72 6.57 -16.18
CA GLY A 144 16.39 6.36 -14.77
C GLY A 144 14.90 6.61 -14.50
N PHE A 145 14.46 6.20 -13.32
CA PHE A 145 13.14 6.51 -12.79
C PHE A 145 12.87 8.03 -12.81
N ASP A 146 11.80 8.47 -13.49
CA ASP A 146 11.23 9.82 -13.34
C ASP A 146 9.87 9.72 -12.61
N ILE A 147 9.61 10.66 -11.73
CA ILE A 147 8.30 10.78 -11.04
C ILE A 147 7.12 10.95 -12.02
N LYS A 148 7.40 11.45 -13.25
CA LYS A 148 6.43 11.60 -14.33
C LYS A 148 5.92 10.28 -14.87
N ASP A 149 6.73 9.22 -14.79
CA ASP A 149 6.40 7.88 -15.26
C ASP A 149 5.32 7.22 -14.40
N ILE A 150 4.89 7.90 -13.32
CA ILE A 150 3.88 7.38 -12.42
C ILE A 150 2.68 8.30 -12.39
N LYS A 151 1.59 7.83 -12.96
CA LYS A 151 0.28 8.48 -12.96
C LYS A 151 -0.63 7.82 -11.94
N LYS A 152 -1.21 8.59 -11.03
CA LYS A 152 -2.21 8.07 -10.10
C LYS A 152 -3.58 8.11 -10.76
N LEU A 153 -4.13 6.94 -11.08
CA LEU A 153 -5.45 6.81 -11.73
C LEU A 153 -6.60 6.91 -10.72
N SER A 154 -6.41 6.38 -9.50
CA SER A 154 -7.37 6.50 -8.41
C SER A 154 -6.70 6.41 -7.04
N ALA A 155 -7.47 6.37 -5.95
CA ALA A 155 -6.93 6.28 -4.58
C ALA A 155 -5.98 5.09 -4.37
N ASN A 156 -6.26 3.96 -5.05
CA ASN A 156 -5.54 2.69 -4.88
C ASN A 156 -5.05 2.09 -6.20
N VAL A 157 -4.96 2.90 -7.26
CA VAL A 157 -4.55 2.43 -8.60
C VAL A 157 -3.57 3.43 -9.21
N TRP A 158 -2.49 2.90 -9.75
CA TRP A 158 -1.45 3.66 -10.43
C TRP A 158 -1.16 3.04 -11.80
N GLU A 159 -0.78 3.87 -12.73
CA GLU A 159 -0.10 3.50 -13.96
C GLU A 159 1.37 3.84 -13.79
N ILE A 160 2.24 2.91 -14.17
CA ILE A 160 3.67 3.15 -14.22
C ILE A 160 4.16 2.84 -15.63
N ASP A 161 4.80 3.80 -16.26
CA ASP A 161 5.43 3.64 -17.55
C ASP A 161 6.86 3.15 -17.35
N VAL A 162 7.14 1.90 -17.74
CA VAL A 162 8.44 1.25 -17.54
C VAL A 162 9.13 1.10 -18.86
N ASP A 163 10.19 1.87 -19.08
CA ASP A 163 11.06 1.71 -20.23
C ASP A 163 12.10 0.63 -19.96
N ALA A 164 12.08 -0.42 -20.75
CA ALA A 164 12.96 -1.56 -20.53
C ALA A 164 13.47 -2.16 -21.85
N ARG A 165 14.70 -2.68 -21.81
CA ARG A 165 15.30 -3.47 -22.87
C ARG A 165 14.93 -4.93 -22.68
N LEU A 166 14.28 -5.49 -23.68
CA LEU A 166 13.94 -6.91 -23.78
C LEU A 166 14.95 -7.60 -24.68
N THR A 167 15.67 -8.59 -24.15
CA THR A 167 16.58 -9.44 -24.91
C THR A 167 16.09 -10.88 -24.89
N GLU A 168 16.00 -11.51 -26.06
CA GLU A 168 15.70 -12.94 -26.23
C GLU A 168 16.82 -13.63 -27.01
N THR A 169 17.21 -14.82 -26.54
CA THR A 169 18.27 -15.62 -27.16
C THR A 169 17.77 -17.06 -27.37
N SER A 170 17.96 -17.59 -28.55
CA SER A 170 17.70 -19.00 -28.90
C SER A 170 18.96 -19.61 -29.44
N ASP A 171 19.34 -20.78 -28.92
CA ASP A 171 20.54 -21.53 -29.34
C ASP A 171 21.84 -20.69 -29.36
N GLY A 172 21.97 -19.78 -28.38
CA GLY A 172 23.11 -18.88 -28.23
C GLY A 172 23.11 -17.67 -29.19
N VAL A 173 22.08 -17.51 -30.00
CA VAL A 173 21.94 -16.37 -30.92
C VAL A 173 20.87 -15.42 -30.38
N VAL A 174 21.16 -14.12 -30.30
CA VAL A 174 20.18 -13.10 -29.99
C VAL A 174 19.16 -12.99 -31.08
N THR A 175 17.91 -13.35 -30.80
CA THR A 175 16.82 -13.33 -31.76
C THR A 175 15.95 -12.11 -31.67
N LYS A 176 16.01 -11.43 -30.52
CA LYS A 176 15.27 -10.19 -30.24
C LYS A 176 16.02 -9.32 -29.25
N ASP A 177 16.20 -8.06 -29.62
CA ASP A 177 16.79 -7.04 -28.76
C ASP A 177 16.11 -5.71 -29.06
N ILE A 178 15.22 -5.30 -28.17
CA ILE A 178 14.34 -4.15 -28.37
C ILE A 178 14.12 -3.38 -27.07
N GLU A 179 13.89 -2.10 -27.21
CA GLU A 179 13.42 -1.24 -26.12
C GLU A 179 11.89 -1.12 -26.20
N ILE A 180 11.23 -1.35 -25.07
CA ILE A 180 9.76 -1.35 -24.94
C ILE A 180 9.34 -0.51 -23.75
N GLU A 181 8.32 0.32 -23.93
CA GLU A 181 7.56 0.97 -22.87
C GLU A 181 6.42 0.04 -22.41
N TYR A 182 6.42 -0.32 -21.15
CA TYR A 182 5.39 -1.13 -20.52
C TYR A 182 4.52 -0.25 -19.60
N PRO A 183 3.30 0.12 -20.01
CA PRO A 183 2.36 0.88 -19.16
C PRO A 183 1.67 -0.06 -18.17
N LEU A 184 2.39 -0.41 -17.12
CA LEU A 184 1.92 -1.37 -16.11
C LEU A 184 0.88 -0.73 -15.19
N LYS A 185 -0.16 -1.49 -14.88
CA LYS A 185 -1.18 -1.13 -13.91
C LYS A 185 -0.88 -1.78 -12.57
N VAL A 186 -0.68 -0.95 -11.55
CA VAL A 186 -0.43 -1.38 -10.17
C VAL A 186 -1.64 -1.03 -9.33
N VAL A 187 -2.10 -1.96 -8.49
CA VAL A 187 -3.23 -1.77 -7.59
C VAL A 187 -2.83 -2.09 -6.16
N ARG A 188 -3.44 -1.39 -5.21
CA ARG A 188 -3.34 -1.77 -3.80
C ARG A 188 -4.18 -3.00 -3.55
N MET A 189 -3.61 -4.00 -2.90
CA MET A 189 -4.28 -5.25 -2.62
C MET A 189 -4.20 -5.59 -1.12
N GLN A 190 -5.35 -5.91 -0.52
CA GLN A 190 -5.41 -6.33 0.86
C GLN A 190 -5.17 -7.84 0.95
N ILE A 191 -3.90 -8.20 1.02
CA ILE A 191 -3.45 -9.58 1.27
C ILE A 191 -2.66 -9.59 2.57
N SER A 192 -2.57 -10.75 3.21
CA SER A 192 -1.69 -10.95 4.37
C SER A 192 -0.25 -10.52 4.05
N LEU A 193 0.32 -9.66 4.88
CA LEU A 193 1.70 -9.17 4.75
C LEU A 193 2.74 -10.29 4.73
N SER A 194 2.41 -11.48 5.26
CA SER A 194 3.28 -12.66 5.19
C SER A 194 3.45 -13.21 3.77
N HIS A 195 2.50 -12.99 2.87
CA HIS A 195 2.53 -13.45 1.49
C HIS A 195 2.86 -12.35 0.49
N ASN A 196 2.52 -11.10 0.82
CA ASN A 196 2.79 -9.94 -0.01
C ASN A 196 3.10 -8.72 0.87
N PRO A 197 4.37 -8.55 1.27
CA PRO A 197 4.79 -7.45 2.15
C PRO A 197 4.64 -6.07 1.51
N PHE A 198 4.52 -6.00 0.17
CA PHE A 198 4.35 -4.73 -0.54
C PHE A 198 2.92 -4.18 -0.43
N GLY A 199 1.90 -5.05 -0.23
CA GLY A 199 0.49 -4.67 -0.26
C GLY A 199 0.04 -4.14 -1.62
N LEU A 200 0.79 -4.46 -2.69
CA LEU A 200 0.56 -4.05 -4.07
C LEU A 200 0.45 -5.27 -4.96
N ALA A 201 -0.27 -5.16 -6.08
CA ALA A 201 -0.33 -6.19 -7.11
C ALA A 201 -0.31 -5.57 -8.51
N LEU A 202 0.28 -6.30 -9.47
CA LEU A 202 0.13 -5.98 -10.88
C LEU A 202 -1.25 -6.43 -11.37
N ASP A 203 -1.94 -5.55 -12.12
CA ASP A 203 -3.27 -5.79 -12.69
C ASP A 203 -3.27 -5.76 -14.23
N GLY A 204 -2.11 -5.95 -14.84
CA GLY A 204 -1.93 -5.93 -16.29
C GLY A 204 -1.37 -4.63 -16.81
N PHE A 205 -1.79 -4.27 -18.00
CA PHE A 205 -1.39 -3.05 -18.69
C PHE A 205 -2.59 -2.09 -18.78
N VAL A 206 -2.32 -0.79 -18.72
CA VAL A 206 -3.33 0.27 -18.98
C VAL A 206 -3.58 0.39 -20.48
N SER A 207 -2.52 0.28 -21.28
CA SER A 207 -2.56 0.27 -22.75
C SER A 207 -1.60 -0.78 -23.28
N THR A 208 -1.65 -1.05 -24.57
CA THR A 208 -0.72 -2.00 -25.23
C THR A 208 0.71 -1.51 -25.11
N PRO A 209 1.67 -2.37 -24.67
CA PRO A 209 3.09 -2.05 -24.65
C PRO A 209 3.58 -1.57 -26.02
N LYS A 210 4.40 -0.53 -26.02
CA LYS A 210 4.90 0.11 -27.25
C LYS A 210 6.38 -0.12 -27.42
N ARG A 211 6.78 -0.55 -28.63
CA ARG A 211 8.20 -0.60 -28.97
C ARG A 211 8.74 0.82 -29.16
N ILE A 212 9.79 1.15 -28.41
CA ILE A 212 10.51 2.41 -28.53
C ILE A 212 11.54 2.32 -29.65
N LYS A 213 12.36 1.23 -29.64
CA LYS A 213 13.47 1.05 -30.55
C LYS A 213 13.76 -0.42 -30.79
N THR A 214 14.29 -0.73 -31.97
CA THR A 214 14.89 -2.04 -32.28
C THR A 214 16.41 -1.87 -32.31
N LEU A 215 17.14 -2.80 -31.65
CA LEU A 215 18.58 -2.72 -31.50
C LEU A 215 19.30 -3.70 -32.45
N ILE A 216 18.60 -4.73 -32.96
CA ILE A 216 19.02 -5.67 -34.02
C ILE A 216 18.00 -5.70 -35.13
#